data_ee3ad19e35b08d3e8d1a127e71d61a96
#
_entry.id   ee3ad19e35b08d3e8d1a127e71d61a96
#
_cell.length_a   1.000
_cell.length_b   1.000
_cell.length_c   1.000
_cell.angle_alpha   90.00
_cell.angle_beta   90.00
_cell.angle_gamma   90.00
#
_symmetry.space_group_name_H-M   'P 1'
#
loop_
_entity.id
_entity.type
_entity.pdbx_description
1 polymer ?
#
loop_
_entity_poly.entity_id
_entity_poly.type
_entity_poly.pdbx_seq_one_letter_code
_entity_poly.pdbx_strand_id
1 'polypeptide(L)'
;MKFKLTALEKKWVLYDVGNSAFVMLVATIFPIYFNHLADQAGISSVNYLAYWGYATSICTLLVAVLGPTLGAVADTKNYKKVIFTVCLGVGVVGCVVMGFVSSWIWFLGIFILAKTGYSSSLIFYDAMLTDVTEPERMDVVSSQGFAWGYIGSCIPFVARSEERRVGKE
;
A
#
# COMPACT_ATOMS: atom_id res chain seq x y z
N MET A 1 -19.20 -27.22 -7.31
CA MET A 1 -17.85 -27.58 -6.80
C MET A 1 -17.45 -26.59 -5.71
N LYS A 2 -17.21 -27.01 -4.45
CA LYS A 2 -16.65 -26.11 -3.42
C LYS A 2 -15.18 -25.90 -3.74
N PHE A 3 -14.86 -24.74 -4.27
CA PHE A 3 -13.50 -24.37 -4.60
C PHE A 3 -12.71 -24.17 -3.29
N LYS A 4 -11.77 -25.05 -2.99
CA LYS A 4 -10.89 -24.92 -1.82
C LYS A 4 -9.55 -24.32 -2.26
N LEU A 5 -9.16 -23.21 -1.65
CA LEU A 5 -7.84 -22.62 -1.83
C LEU A 5 -6.75 -23.54 -1.22
N THR A 6 -5.64 -23.66 -1.91
CA THR A 6 -4.42 -24.29 -1.38
C THR A 6 -3.81 -23.41 -0.27
N ALA A 7 -2.86 -23.95 0.49
CA ALA A 7 -2.19 -23.20 1.55
C ALA A 7 -1.41 -22.00 0.99
N LEU A 8 -0.87 -22.11 -0.22
CA LEU A 8 -0.12 -21.03 -0.86
C LEU A 8 -1.05 -19.93 -1.39
N GLU A 9 -2.16 -20.32 -2.04
CA GLU A 9 -3.19 -19.39 -2.50
C GLU A 9 -3.81 -18.61 -1.34
N LYS A 10 -4.04 -19.24 -0.19
CA LYS A 10 -4.52 -18.55 1.02
C LYS A 10 -3.55 -17.49 1.52
N LYS A 11 -2.24 -17.74 1.49
CA LYS A 11 -1.23 -16.76 1.89
C LYS A 11 -1.20 -15.57 0.94
N TRP A 12 -1.37 -15.83 -0.36
CA TRP A 12 -1.45 -14.81 -1.39
C TRP A 12 -2.69 -13.91 -1.18
N VAL A 13 -3.87 -14.51 -0.98
CA VAL A 13 -5.11 -13.78 -0.66
C VAL A 13 -4.98 -12.98 0.65
N LEU A 14 -4.34 -13.54 1.68
CA LEU A 14 -4.16 -12.84 2.96
C LEU A 14 -3.28 -11.59 2.82
N TYR A 15 -2.28 -11.63 1.93
CA TYR A 15 -1.49 -10.44 1.64
C TYR A 15 -2.35 -9.32 1.05
N ASP A 16 -3.31 -9.65 0.17
CA ASP A 16 -4.21 -8.67 -0.45
C ASP A 16 -5.11 -7.95 0.58
N VAL A 17 -5.47 -8.64 1.66
CA VAL A 17 -6.16 -8.03 2.81
C VAL A 17 -5.31 -6.93 3.46
N GLY A 18 -4.02 -7.21 3.71
CA GLY A 18 -3.08 -6.22 4.26
C GLY A 18 -2.81 -5.06 3.30
N ASN A 19 -2.70 -5.38 2.01
CA ASN A 19 -2.56 -4.43 0.93
C ASN A 19 -3.72 -3.42 0.88
N SER A 20 -4.94 -3.90 0.92
CA SER A 20 -6.15 -3.07 0.90
C SER A 20 -6.24 -2.15 2.11
N ALA A 21 -5.77 -2.59 3.28
CA ALA A 21 -5.68 -1.74 4.47
C ALA A 21 -4.71 -0.56 4.27
N PHE A 22 -3.56 -0.79 3.63
CA PHE A 22 -2.61 0.28 3.31
C PHE A 22 -3.21 1.29 2.31
N VAL A 23 -3.90 0.82 1.27
CA VAL A 23 -4.59 1.70 0.31
C VAL A 23 -5.56 2.63 1.03
N MET A 24 -6.33 2.11 1.98
CA MET A 24 -7.25 2.91 2.77
C MET A 24 -6.53 3.96 3.65
N LEU A 25 -5.39 3.61 4.26
CA LEU A 25 -4.57 4.57 5.01
C LEU A 25 -4.10 5.72 4.13
N VAL A 26 -3.57 5.41 2.94
CA VAL A 26 -3.11 6.40 1.96
C VAL A 26 -4.24 7.30 1.47
N ALA A 27 -5.42 6.74 1.23
CA ALA A 27 -6.56 7.47 0.70
C ALA A 27 -7.26 8.36 1.74
N THR A 28 -7.18 8.01 3.03
CA THR A 28 -7.99 8.66 4.07
C THR A 28 -7.16 9.29 5.17
N ILE A 29 -6.29 8.54 5.83
CA ILE A 29 -5.62 8.97 7.06
C ILE A 29 -4.43 9.88 6.75
N PHE A 30 -3.59 9.50 5.81
CA PHE A 30 -2.37 10.25 5.50
C PHE A 30 -2.63 11.68 4.98
N PRO A 31 -3.60 11.92 4.08
CA PRO A 31 -3.94 13.29 3.67
C PRO A 31 -4.43 14.14 4.83
N ILE A 32 -5.24 13.56 5.74
CA ILE A 32 -5.76 14.28 6.91
C ILE A 32 -4.63 14.64 7.87
N TYR A 33 -3.75 13.68 8.16
CA TYR A 33 -2.62 13.91 9.05
C TYR A 33 -1.61 14.91 8.45
N PHE A 34 -1.34 14.79 7.15
CA PHE A 34 -0.49 15.75 6.44
C PHE A 34 -1.07 17.17 6.48
N ASN A 35 -2.39 17.31 6.25
CA ASN A 35 -3.06 18.60 6.37
C ASN A 35 -2.88 19.20 7.76
N HIS A 36 -3.02 18.41 8.82
CA HIS A 36 -2.81 18.87 10.19
C HIS A 36 -1.37 19.36 10.42
N LEU A 37 -0.35 18.64 9.94
CA LEU A 37 1.04 19.06 10.03
C LEU A 37 1.33 20.34 9.22
N ALA A 38 0.73 20.46 8.05
CA ALA A 38 0.87 21.62 7.17
C ALA A 38 0.22 22.88 7.80
N ASP A 39 -0.95 22.73 8.41
CA ASP A 39 -1.67 23.79 9.10
C ASP A 39 -0.87 24.30 10.31
N GLN A 40 -0.30 23.42 11.11
CA GLN A 40 0.61 23.77 12.20
C GLN A 40 1.85 24.55 11.72
N ALA A 41 2.29 24.34 10.50
CA ALA A 41 3.40 25.06 9.88
C ALA A 41 2.99 26.35 9.17
N GLY A 42 1.71 26.75 9.24
CA GLY A 42 1.17 27.95 8.59
C GLY A 42 1.02 27.83 7.07
N ILE A 43 0.96 26.63 6.52
CA ILE A 43 0.80 26.40 5.08
C ILE A 43 -0.69 26.50 4.71
N SER A 44 -1.00 27.29 3.67
CA SER A 44 -2.37 27.44 3.20
C SER A 44 -2.95 26.15 2.64
N SER A 45 -4.28 26.01 2.69
CA SER A 45 -4.99 24.81 2.18
C SER A 45 -4.73 24.54 0.70
N VAL A 46 -4.52 25.55 -0.11
CA VAL A 46 -4.17 25.42 -1.53
C VAL A 46 -2.78 24.81 -1.69
N ASN A 47 -1.81 25.29 -0.91
CA ASN A 47 -0.43 24.83 -1.00
C ASN A 47 -0.26 23.39 -0.50
N TYR A 48 -0.96 22.99 0.58
CA TYR A 48 -0.83 21.61 1.04
C TYR A 48 -1.39 20.61 0.03
N LEU A 49 -2.49 20.93 -0.66
CA LEU A 49 -3.03 20.11 -1.73
C LEU A 49 -2.04 19.97 -2.90
N ALA A 50 -1.38 21.08 -3.26
CA ALA A 50 -0.34 21.07 -4.30
C ALA A 50 0.84 20.18 -3.88
N TYR A 51 1.35 20.29 -2.65
CA TYR A 51 2.45 19.46 -2.16
C TYR A 51 2.08 17.98 -2.09
N TRP A 52 0.85 17.66 -1.67
CA TRP A 52 0.35 16.29 -1.69
C TRP A 52 0.26 15.74 -3.13
N GLY A 53 -0.23 16.55 -4.06
CA GLY A 53 -0.28 16.23 -5.48
C GLY A 53 1.12 15.97 -6.07
N TYR A 54 2.09 16.82 -5.77
CA TYR A 54 3.49 16.62 -6.20
C TYR A 54 4.09 15.36 -5.61
N ALA A 55 3.90 15.10 -4.32
CA ALA A 55 4.40 13.89 -3.68
C ALA A 55 3.84 12.62 -4.34
N THR A 56 2.53 12.58 -4.60
CA THR A 56 1.91 11.43 -5.27
C THR A 56 2.36 11.27 -6.72
N SER A 57 2.59 12.37 -7.44
CA SER A 57 3.12 12.36 -8.81
C SER A 57 4.56 11.85 -8.86
N ILE A 58 5.41 12.27 -7.92
CA ILE A 58 6.79 11.77 -7.77
C ILE A 58 6.78 10.26 -7.51
N CYS A 59 5.90 9.77 -6.61
CA CYS A 59 5.77 8.33 -6.36
C CYS A 59 5.44 7.58 -7.66
N THR A 60 4.47 8.06 -8.43
CA THR A 60 4.05 7.43 -9.68
C THR A 60 5.20 7.39 -10.69
N LEU A 61 5.94 8.49 -10.83
CA LEU A 61 7.10 8.56 -11.72
C LEU A 61 8.22 7.59 -11.28
N LEU A 62 8.52 7.54 -9.98
CA LEU A 62 9.51 6.60 -9.45
C LEU A 62 9.10 5.14 -9.72
N VAL A 63 7.85 4.79 -9.50
CA VAL A 63 7.34 3.43 -9.77
C VAL A 63 7.39 3.11 -11.25
N ALA A 64 7.07 4.06 -12.13
CA ALA A 64 7.14 3.88 -13.59
C ALA A 64 8.57 3.59 -14.08
N VAL A 65 9.59 4.15 -13.43
CA VAL A 65 11.00 3.88 -13.75
C VAL A 65 11.49 2.61 -13.07
N LEU A 66 11.16 2.41 -11.79
CA LEU A 66 11.62 1.27 -11.00
C LEU A 66 10.96 -0.04 -11.44
N GLY A 67 9.69 -0.01 -11.86
CA GLY A 67 8.94 -1.20 -12.23
C GLY A 67 9.64 -2.03 -13.31
N PRO A 68 9.91 -1.49 -14.50
CA PRO A 68 10.60 -2.22 -15.55
C PRO A 68 12.03 -2.64 -15.16
N THR A 69 12.78 -1.78 -14.47
CA THR A 69 14.17 -2.06 -14.08
C THR A 69 14.25 -3.18 -13.05
N LEU A 70 13.46 -3.11 -11.99
CA LEU A 70 13.40 -4.14 -10.96
C LEU A 70 12.77 -5.43 -11.50
N GLY A 71 11.80 -5.34 -12.41
CA GLY A 71 11.19 -6.48 -13.08
C GLY A 71 12.22 -7.27 -13.88
N ALA A 72 13.01 -6.59 -14.69
CA ALA A 72 14.10 -7.23 -15.45
C ALA A 72 15.12 -7.94 -14.54
N VAL A 73 15.49 -7.31 -13.41
CA VAL A 73 16.41 -7.91 -12.43
C VAL A 73 15.75 -9.12 -11.75
N ALA A 74 14.48 -9.05 -11.43
CA ALA A 74 13.74 -10.13 -10.78
C ALA A 74 13.67 -11.39 -11.64
N ASP A 75 13.50 -11.22 -12.96
CA ASP A 75 13.37 -12.34 -13.91
C ASP A 75 14.70 -13.05 -14.16
N THR A 76 15.85 -12.34 -14.09
CA THR A 76 17.16 -12.93 -14.41
C THR A 76 17.68 -13.94 -13.40
N LYS A 77 17.30 -13.86 -12.11
CA LYS A 77 17.92 -14.66 -11.02
C LYS A 77 16.94 -15.16 -9.98
N ASN A 78 15.67 -15.28 -10.31
CA ASN A 78 14.65 -15.72 -9.33
C ASN A 78 14.56 -14.83 -8.07
N TYR A 79 14.91 -13.55 -8.20
CA TYR A 79 14.94 -12.58 -7.09
C TYR A 79 13.57 -11.95 -6.79
N LYS A 80 12.48 -12.39 -7.44
CA LYS A 80 11.12 -11.85 -7.23
C LYS A 80 10.75 -11.72 -5.75
N LYS A 81 10.97 -12.78 -4.97
CA LYS A 81 10.66 -12.78 -3.52
C LYS A 81 11.52 -11.82 -2.72
N VAL A 82 12.81 -11.71 -3.05
CA VAL A 82 13.73 -10.84 -2.33
C VAL A 82 13.38 -9.39 -2.58
N ILE A 83 13.19 -9.01 -3.85
CA ILE A 83 12.84 -7.63 -4.22
C ILE A 83 11.46 -7.27 -3.65
N PHE A 84 10.48 -8.17 -3.75
CA PHE A 84 9.17 -8.01 -3.12
C PHE A 84 9.31 -7.71 -1.61
N THR A 85 10.08 -8.54 -0.88
CA THR A 85 10.25 -8.38 0.57
C THR A 85 10.95 -7.07 0.93
N VAL A 86 11.95 -6.66 0.17
CA VAL A 86 12.64 -5.38 0.38
C VAL A 86 11.70 -4.21 0.13
N CYS A 87 10.99 -4.21 -1.00
CA CYS A 87 10.03 -3.15 -1.34
C CYS A 87 8.90 -3.05 -0.31
N LEU A 88 8.36 -4.20 0.12
CA LEU A 88 7.35 -4.25 1.17
C LEU A 88 7.91 -3.74 2.51
N GLY A 89 9.13 -4.14 2.86
CA GLY A 89 9.82 -3.70 4.08
C GLY A 89 9.98 -2.17 4.10
N VAL A 90 10.39 -1.56 3.00
CA VAL A 90 10.48 -0.10 2.87
C VAL A 90 9.10 0.56 3.09
N GLY A 91 8.04 -0.01 2.51
CA GLY A 91 6.67 0.46 2.72
C GLY A 91 6.25 0.42 4.18
N VAL A 92 6.42 -0.73 4.84
CA VAL A 92 6.00 -0.95 6.24
C VAL A 92 6.81 -0.09 7.20
N VAL A 93 8.15 -0.09 7.08
CA VAL A 93 9.03 0.74 7.93
C VAL A 93 8.71 2.22 7.74
N GLY A 94 8.52 2.66 6.50
CA GLY A 94 8.12 4.04 6.22
C GLY A 94 6.80 4.43 6.90
N CYS A 95 5.79 3.54 6.88
CA CYS A 95 4.52 3.78 7.59
C CYS A 95 4.72 3.93 9.10
N VAL A 96 5.54 3.08 9.71
CA VAL A 96 5.84 3.17 11.15
C VAL A 96 6.55 4.48 11.47
N VAL A 97 7.57 4.84 10.69
CA VAL A 97 8.34 6.08 10.90
C VAL A 97 7.46 7.32 10.72
N MET A 98 6.55 7.34 9.74
CA MET A 98 5.61 8.47 9.56
C MET A 98 4.77 8.76 10.80
N GLY A 99 4.45 7.74 11.61
CA GLY A 99 3.70 7.92 12.86
C GLY A 99 4.45 8.72 13.95
N PHE A 100 5.77 8.85 13.83
CA PHE A 100 6.62 9.57 14.81
C PHE A 100 7.10 10.93 14.31
N VAL A 101 6.79 11.29 13.06
CA VAL A 101 7.29 12.53 12.43
C VAL A 101 6.30 13.66 12.64
N SER A 102 6.79 14.77 13.19
CA SER A 102 6.02 16.00 13.43
C SER A 102 6.26 17.09 12.38
N SER A 103 7.21 16.91 11.45
CA SER A 103 7.51 17.87 10.39
C SER A 103 6.84 17.47 9.08
N TRP A 104 6.11 18.39 8.46
CA TRP A 104 5.41 18.14 7.20
C TRP A 104 6.36 17.78 6.03
N ILE A 105 7.57 18.35 5.99
CA ILE A 105 8.55 18.05 4.94
C ILE A 105 9.06 16.62 5.07
N TRP A 106 9.47 16.23 6.28
CA TRP A 106 9.94 14.86 6.54
C TRP A 106 8.82 13.84 6.33
N PHE A 107 7.58 14.19 6.70
CA PHE A 107 6.43 13.34 6.45
C PHE A 107 6.25 13.06 4.95
N LEU A 108 6.29 14.09 4.10
CA LEU A 108 6.20 13.92 2.64
C LEU A 108 7.36 13.10 2.08
N GLY A 109 8.60 13.36 2.52
CA GLY A 109 9.77 12.61 2.08
C GLY A 109 9.65 11.11 2.37
N ILE A 110 9.26 10.77 3.62
CA ILE A 110 9.06 9.38 4.04
C ILE A 110 7.84 8.78 3.34
N PHE A 111 6.77 9.53 3.13
CA PHE A 111 5.60 9.10 2.37
C PHE A 111 5.97 8.71 0.93
N ILE A 112 6.79 9.52 0.26
CA ILE A 112 7.26 9.20 -1.11
C ILE A 112 8.00 7.86 -1.12
N LEU A 113 8.92 7.63 -0.17
CA LEU A 113 9.68 6.39 -0.07
C LEU A 113 8.76 5.19 0.24
N ALA A 114 7.90 5.34 1.25
CA ALA A 114 6.99 4.29 1.69
C ALA A 114 6.00 3.89 0.58
N LYS A 115 5.38 4.89 -0.05
CA LYS A 115 4.42 4.65 -1.14
C LYS A 115 5.09 4.06 -2.37
N THR A 116 6.29 4.51 -2.72
CA THR A 116 7.05 3.94 -3.85
C THR A 116 7.43 2.50 -3.58
N GLY A 117 7.95 2.18 -2.38
CA GLY A 117 8.25 0.81 -1.97
C GLY A 117 7.02 -0.09 -2.02
N TYR A 118 5.93 0.36 -1.41
CA TYR A 118 4.66 -0.34 -1.44
C TYR A 118 4.15 -0.59 -2.88
N SER A 119 4.07 0.44 -3.71
CA SER A 119 3.57 0.30 -5.10
C SER A 119 4.48 -0.58 -5.94
N SER A 120 5.80 -0.53 -5.72
CA SER A 120 6.74 -1.45 -6.38
C SER A 120 6.54 -2.90 -5.92
N SER A 121 6.22 -3.13 -4.64
CA SER A 121 5.94 -4.49 -4.12
C SER A 121 4.73 -5.12 -4.80
N LEU A 122 3.71 -4.33 -5.16
CA LEU A 122 2.51 -4.83 -5.86
C LEU A 122 2.83 -5.41 -7.23
N ILE A 123 3.76 -4.81 -7.97
CA ILE A 123 4.18 -5.32 -9.29
C ILE A 123 4.70 -6.76 -9.15
N PHE A 124 5.49 -7.03 -8.12
CA PHE A 124 6.01 -8.38 -7.86
C PHE A 124 4.96 -9.31 -7.26
N TYR A 125 4.06 -8.78 -6.44
CA TYR A 125 2.93 -9.54 -5.91
C TYR A 125 2.05 -10.08 -7.04
N ASP A 126 1.66 -9.23 -8.00
CA ASP A 126 0.86 -9.63 -9.15
C ASP A 126 1.62 -10.63 -10.03
N ALA A 127 2.91 -10.39 -10.28
CA ALA A 127 3.76 -11.30 -11.05
C ALA A 127 3.96 -12.67 -10.39
N MET A 128 3.84 -12.78 -9.06
CA MET A 128 3.93 -14.06 -8.34
C MET A 128 2.65 -14.89 -8.41
N LEU A 129 1.53 -14.38 -8.89
CA LEU A 129 0.29 -15.15 -9.04
C LEU A 129 0.50 -16.39 -9.92
N THR A 130 1.30 -16.26 -10.98
CA THR A 130 1.65 -17.38 -11.87
C THR A 130 2.50 -18.47 -11.19
N ASP A 131 3.22 -18.11 -10.13
CA ASP A 131 4.03 -19.04 -9.34
C ASP A 131 3.23 -19.67 -8.19
N VAL A 132 2.08 -19.08 -7.84
CA VAL A 132 1.23 -19.47 -6.69
C VAL A 132 0.12 -20.44 -7.11
N THR A 133 -0.42 -20.29 -8.32
CA THR A 133 -1.57 -21.07 -8.79
C THR A 133 -1.47 -21.43 -10.27
N GLU A 134 -2.22 -22.45 -10.67
CA GLU A 134 -2.32 -22.89 -12.06
C GLU A 134 -3.14 -21.89 -12.91
N PRO A 135 -2.88 -21.77 -14.23
CA PRO A 135 -3.56 -20.83 -15.11
C PRO A 135 -5.09 -20.90 -15.03
N GLU A 136 -5.65 -22.10 -14.94
CA GLU A 136 -7.10 -22.34 -14.90
C GLU A 136 -7.75 -21.83 -13.60
N ARG A 137 -6.95 -21.56 -12.57
CA ARG A 137 -7.39 -21.13 -11.24
C ARG A 137 -7.11 -19.66 -10.95
N MET A 138 -6.31 -18.98 -11.79
CA MET A 138 -5.87 -17.60 -11.54
C MET A 138 -7.02 -16.63 -11.32
N ASP A 139 -8.06 -16.69 -12.16
CA ASP A 139 -9.22 -15.80 -12.06
C ASP A 139 -9.96 -15.96 -10.74
N VAL A 140 -10.10 -17.20 -10.28
CA VAL A 140 -10.81 -17.50 -9.02
C VAL A 140 -9.98 -17.07 -7.82
N VAL A 141 -8.67 -17.31 -7.84
CA VAL A 141 -7.76 -16.89 -6.75
C VAL A 141 -7.67 -15.38 -6.68
N SER A 142 -7.51 -14.71 -7.81
CA SER A 142 -7.48 -13.25 -7.90
C SER A 142 -8.80 -12.63 -7.43
N SER A 143 -9.95 -13.15 -7.89
CA SER A 143 -11.27 -12.67 -7.45
C SER A 143 -11.47 -12.82 -5.94
N GLN A 144 -10.96 -13.90 -5.34
CA GLN A 144 -11.00 -14.06 -3.89
C GLN A 144 -10.06 -13.11 -3.16
N GLY A 145 -8.88 -12.82 -3.71
CA GLY A 145 -7.98 -11.80 -3.21
C GLY A 145 -8.69 -10.45 -3.09
N PHE A 146 -9.27 -9.98 -4.19
CA PHE A 146 -10.03 -8.73 -4.21
C PHE A 146 -11.20 -8.74 -3.22
N ALA A 147 -12.01 -9.81 -3.17
CA ALA A 147 -13.15 -9.91 -2.27
C ALA A 147 -12.73 -9.81 -0.79
N TRP A 148 -11.73 -10.57 -0.37
CA TRP A 148 -11.19 -10.53 0.98
C TRP A 148 -10.44 -9.23 1.27
N GLY A 149 -9.76 -8.65 0.28
CA GLY A 149 -9.14 -7.35 0.36
C GLY A 149 -10.16 -6.25 0.70
N TYR A 150 -11.27 -6.20 0.00
CA TYR A 150 -12.37 -5.25 0.31
C TYR A 150 -12.92 -5.46 1.72
N ILE A 151 -13.20 -6.69 2.12
CA ILE A 151 -13.67 -6.99 3.48
C ILE A 151 -12.64 -6.53 4.52
N GLY A 152 -11.35 -6.84 4.30
CA GLY A 152 -10.27 -6.45 5.20
C GLY A 152 -10.08 -4.94 5.31
N SER A 153 -10.28 -4.19 4.24
CA SER A 153 -10.19 -2.73 4.25
C SER A 153 -11.35 -2.07 5.01
N CYS A 154 -12.52 -2.71 5.07
CA CYS A 154 -13.65 -2.19 5.82
C CYS A 154 -13.44 -2.25 7.34
N ILE A 155 -12.65 -3.20 7.86
CA ILE A 155 -12.44 -3.38 9.30
C ILE A 155 -11.83 -2.13 9.96
N PRO A 156 -10.71 -1.56 9.49
CA PRO A 156 -10.15 -0.34 10.06
C PRO A 156 -11.10 0.88 9.93
N PHE A 157 -11.89 0.91 8.86
CA PHE A 157 -12.82 2.00 8.61
C PHE A 157 -14.00 1.98 9.58
N VAL A 158 -14.56 0.80 9.85
CA VAL A 158 -15.65 0.62 10.82
C VAL A 158 -15.15 0.91 12.23
N ALA A 159 -13.99 0.40 12.63
CA ALA A 159 -13.41 0.66 13.94
C ALA A 159 -13.24 2.16 14.21
N ARG A 160 -12.77 2.92 13.21
CA ARG A 160 -12.62 4.38 13.35
C ARG A 160 -13.94 5.14 13.35
N SER A 161 -14.97 4.65 12.67
CA SER A 161 -16.30 5.27 12.69
C SER A 161 -16.95 5.14 14.07
N GLU A 162 -16.68 4.05 14.77
CA GLU A 162 -17.13 3.81 16.15
C GLU A 162 -16.41 4.71 17.16
N GLU A 163 -15.07 4.89 17.05
CA GLU A 163 -14.32 5.82 17.89
C GLU A 163 -14.85 7.26 17.80
N ARG A 164 -15.26 7.70 16.61
CA ARG A 164 -15.87 9.01 16.41
C ARG A 164 -17.26 9.15 17.03
N ARG A 165 -18.00 8.06 17.18
CA ARG A 165 -19.29 8.06 17.86
C ARG A 165 -19.14 8.16 19.36
N VAL A 166 -18.26 7.35 19.93
CA VAL A 166 -17.98 7.31 21.38
C VAL A 166 -17.33 8.59 21.89
N GLY A 167 -16.53 9.28 21.08
CA GLY A 167 -15.90 10.56 21.45
C GLY A 167 -16.80 11.79 21.33
N LYS A 168 -18.09 11.62 21.00
CA LYS A 168 -19.10 12.71 20.91
C LYS A 168 -20.19 12.61 21.97
N GLU A 169 -20.18 11.57 22.79
CA GLU A 169 -20.96 11.43 24.02
C GLU A 169 -20.14 11.86 25.24
#